data_44a02bb6714c7533f67d6ec7747c139f
#
_entry.id   44a02bb6714c7533f67d6ec7747c139f
#
_cell.length_a   1.000
_cell.length_b   1.000
_cell.length_c   1.000
_cell.angle_alpha   90.00
_cell.angle_beta   90.00
_cell.angle_gamma   90.00
#
_symmetry.space_group_name_H-M   'P 1'
#
loop_
_entity.id
_entity.type
_entity.pdbx_description
1 polymer ?
#
loop_
_entity_poly.entity_id
_entity_poly.type
_entity_poly.pdbx_seq_one_letter_code
_entity_poly.pdbx_strand_id
1 'polypeptide(L)'
;MRSFRADYHLHTPLCRHAIGDPADYVQAAKEAGLTEIGFADHNPMPAYFDDWRMAIEELPLYFEMVEKAGSLDFPVRLGCECDFISGNERWIEELAGKVPWDYLIGSVHYIAPGWDVDNPKYIARFDEHSAEAVWDLYWKNYLRCIESGLFDFVAHPDLPKKFGHRPGGGLRRYYEPVIEALKRHDIAYEMNTAGLRKAAGEIYPAFQFVELAQQAGVPMLINSDAHAPEEVGSGFDAARELAKQAGYTKVSRFEARRRFEVDL
;
A
#
# COMPACT_ATOMS: atom_id res chain seq x y z
N MET A 1 -9.63 7.45 -26.14
CA MET A 1 -9.03 6.32 -25.39
C MET A 1 -9.55 6.39 -23.96
N ARG A 2 -9.85 5.25 -23.31
CA ARG A 2 -10.15 5.27 -21.87
C ARG A 2 -8.87 5.64 -21.12
N SER A 3 -8.95 6.50 -20.08
CA SER A 3 -7.80 6.78 -19.21
C SER A 3 -7.35 5.50 -18.53
N PHE A 4 -6.05 5.35 -18.30
CA PHE A 4 -5.51 4.23 -17.54
C PHE A 4 -6.01 4.29 -16.08
N ARG A 5 -6.47 3.17 -15.56
CA ARG A 5 -6.95 3.03 -14.18
C ARG A 5 -6.52 1.66 -13.67
N ALA A 6 -5.61 1.63 -12.73
CA ALA A 6 -5.13 0.39 -12.11
C ALA A 6 -5.30 0.43 -10.60
N ASP A 7 -5.45 -0.74 -10.00
CA ASP A 7 -5.49 -0.96 -8.55
C ASP A 7 -4.50 -2.09 -8.23
N TYR A 8 -3.38 -1.75 -7.62
CA TYR A 8 -2.28 -2.70 -7.34
C TYR A 8 -2.21 -3.15 -5.88
N HIS A 9 -3.23 -2.84 -5.09
CA HIS A 9 -3.25 -3.21 -3.68
C HIS A 9 -4.55 -3.94 -3.35
N LEU A 10 -4.61 -5.22 -3.79
CA LEU A 10 -5.73 -6.12 -3.56
C LEU A 10 -5.26 -7.35 -2.81
N HIS A 11 -6.08 -7.85 -1.89
CA HIS A 11 -5.76 -9.00 -1.06
C HIS A 11 -6.57 -10.23 -1.43
N THR A 12 -5.97 -11.42 -1.24
CA THR A 12 -6.65 -12.70 -1.35
C THR A 12 -7.00 -13.25 0.04
N PRO A 13 -7.85 -14.29 0.15
CA PRO A 13 -8.13 -14.93 1.44
C PRO A 13 -6.89 -15.51 2.16
N LEU A 14 -5.74 -15.58 1.52
CA LEU A 14 -4.49 -16.02 2.14
C LEU A 14 -3.99 -15.03 3.21
N CYS A 15 -4.40 -13.76 3.16
CA CYS A 15 -4.13 -12.81 4.24
C CYS A 15 -5.02 -13.03 5.47
N ARG A 16 -5.95 -14.03 5.48
CA ARG A 16 -6.84 -14.45 6.59
C ARG A 16 -7.97 -13.48 6.92
N HIS A 17 -8.03 -12.30 6.32
CA HIS A 17 -9.06 -11.31 6.59
C HIS A 17 -9.67 -10.67 5.32
N ALA A 18 -9.20 -11.07 4.13
CA ALA A 18 -9.90 -10.81 2.87
C ALA A 18 -10.88 -11.95 2.53
N ILE A 19 -11.88 -11.64 1.73
CA ILE A 19 -12.91 -12.56 1.26
C ILE A 19 -13.04 -12.51 -0.26
N GLY A 20 -13.65 -13.52 -0.85
CA GLY A 20 -13.89 -13.60 -2.31
C GLY A 20 -12.78 -14.37 -3.05
N ASP A 21 -13.13 -14.89 -4.23
CA ASP A 21 -12.16 -15.50 -5.15
C ASP A 21 -11.50 -14.39 -6.00
N PRO A 22 -10.21 -14.48 -6.36
CA PRO A 22 -9.58 -13.52 -7.27
C PRO A 22 -10.34 -13.25 -8.56
N ALA A 23 -11.14 -14.21 -9.05
CA ALA A 23 -12.01 -13.99 -10.20
C ALA A 23 -13.13 -12.96 -9.92
N ASP A 24 -13.63 -12.90 -8.70
CA ASP A 24 -14.66 -11.91 -8.30
C ASP A 24 -14.05 -10.50 -8.30
N TYR A 25 -12.78 -10.34 -7.88
CA TYR A 25 -12.03 -9.08 -7.96
C TYR A 25 -11.82 -8.63 -9.41
N VAL A 26 -11.50 -9.57 -10.33
CA VAL A 26 -11.41 -9.25 -11.77
C VAL A 26 -12.76 -8.77 -12.31
N GLN A 27 -13.86 -9.41 -11.92
CA GLN A 27 -15.20 -8.99 -12.34
C GLN A 27 -15.54 -7.60 -11.79
N ALA A 28 -15.29 -7.35 -10.51
CA ALA A 28 -15.49 -6.06 -9.88
C ALA A 28 -14.64 -4.96 -10.55
N ALA A 29 -13.39 -5.26 -10.91
CA ALA A 29 -12.50 -4.34 -11.61
C ALA A 29 -13.06 -3.94 -13.00
N LYS A 30 -13.59 -4.91 -13.75
CA LYS A 30 -14.25 -4.64 -15.04
C LYS A 30 -15.47 -3.73 -14.86
N GLU A 31 -16.29 -3.97 -13.84
CA GLU A 31 -17.46 -3.17 -13.51
C GLU A 31 -17.09 -1.75 -13.04
N ALA A 32 -16.00 -1.61 -12.25
CA ALA A 32 -15.46 -0.33 -11.83
C ALA A 32 -14.74 0.43 -12.98
N GLY A 33 -14.62 -0.18 -14.17
CA GLY A 33 -13.96 0.43 -15.32
C GLY A 33 -12.45 0.55 -15.17
N LEU A 34 -11.84 -0.31 -14.36
CA LEU A 34 -10.38 -0.44 -14.29
C LEU A 34 -9.85 -1.09 -15.58
N THR A 35 -8.58 -0.87 -15.86
CA THR A 35 -7.87 -1.41 -17.02
C THR A 35 -6.84 -2.46 -16.65
N GLU A 36 -6.44 -2.51 -15.39
CA GLU A 36 -5.45 -3.43 -14.84
C GLU A 36 -5.65 -3.53 -13.33
N ILE A 37 -5.37 -4.69 -12.73
CA ILE A 37 -5.30 -4.86 -11.27
C ILE A 37 -4.03 -5.61 -10.89
N GLY A 38 -3.71 -5.62 -9.60
CA GLY A 38 -2.66 -6.45 -9.05
C GLY A 38 -2.98 -6.90 -7.63
N PHE A 39 -2.66 -8.16 -7.34
CA PHE A 39 -2.74 -8.68 -5.99
C PHE A 39 -1.44 -8.44 -5.25
N ALA A 40 -1.53 -8.11 -3.97
CA ALA A 40 -0.39 -7.81 -3.11
C ALA A 40 -0.66 -8.25 -1.67
N ASP A 41 -0.81 -9.57 -1.46
CA ASP A 41 -0.98 -10.11 -0.12
C ASP A 41 0.23 -9.81 0.78
N HIS A 42 -0.03 -9.77 2.09
CA HIS A 42 1.03 -9.60 3.09
C HIS A 42 2.09 -10.68 2.97
N ASN A 43 3.35 -10.26 2.93
CA ASN A 43 4.47 -11.17 2.71
C ASN A 43 4.53 -12.27 3.78
N PRO A 44 4.79 -13.53 3.41
CA PRO A 44 5.09 -14.56 4.39
C PRO A 44 6.36 -14.20 5.17
N MET A 45 6.44 -14.63 6.43
CA MET A 45 7.62 -14.51 7.27
C MET A 45 8.39 -15.84 7.33
N PRO A 46 9.70 -15.85 7.64
CA PRO A 46 10.50 -17.06 7.68
C PRO A 46 10.10 -18.03 8.82
N ALA A 47 9.33 -17.54 9.78
CA ALA A 47 8.71 -18.29 10.87
C ALA A 47 7.36 -17.68 11.20
N TYR A 48 6.52 -18.39 11.98
CA TYR A 48 5.26 -17.83 12.45
C TYR A 48 5.48 -16.46 13.12
N PHE A 49 4.75 -15.48 12.66
CA PHE A 49 4.89 -14.09 13.11
C PHE A 49 3.56 -13.53 13.66
N ASP A 50 2.49 -13.69 12.91
CA ASP A 50 1.12 -13.29 13.24
C ASP A 50 0.10 -14.22 12.56
N ASP A 51 -1.19 -13.95 12.73
CA ASP A 51 -2.29 -14.76 12.23
C ASP A 51 -3.06 -14.13 11.05
N TRP A 52 -2.48 -13.12 10.41
CA TRP A 52 -3.13 -12.37 9.32
C TRP A 52 -2.30 -12.25 8.03
N ARG A 53 -1.40 -13.21 7.79
CA ARG A 53 -0.63 -13.34 6.55
C ARG A 53 -0.56 -14.79 6.07
N MET A 54 -0.20 -14.98 4.81
CA MET A 54 0.07 -16.32 4.31
C MET A 54 1.31 -16.92 4.97
N ALA A 55 1.31 -18.24 5.12
CA ALA A 55 2.52 -18.99 5.48
C ALA A 55 3.45 -19.10 4.25
N ILE A 56 4.75 -19.34 4.47
CA ILE A 56 5.71 -19.45 3.35
C ILE A 56 5.37 -20.63 2.42
N GLU A 57 4.81 -21.69 2.96
CA GLU A 57 4.37 -22.88 2.21
C GLU A 57 3.19 -22.61 1.29
N GLU A 58 2.43 -21.53 1.54
CA GLU A 58 1.26 -21.11 0.73
C GLU A 58 1.64 -20.19 -0.44
N LEU A 59 2.90 -19.74 -0.50
CA LEU A 59 3.36 -18.89 -1.58
C LEU A 59 3.10 -19.47 -2.99
N PRO A 60 3.30 -20.79 -3.26
CA PRO A 60 2.93 -21.38 -4.54
C PRO A 60 1.42 -21.29 -4.83
N LEU A 61 0.57 -21.44 -3.82
CA LEU A 61 -0.88 -21.29 -3.97
C LEU A 61 -1.26 -19.84 -4.31
N TYR A 62 -0.61 -18.87 -3.68
CA TYR A 62 -0.80 -17.45 -4.02
C TYR A 62 -0.52 -17.19 -5.51
N PHE A 63 0.57 -17.72 -6.05
CA PHE A 63 0.91 -17.57 -7.47
C PHE A 63 -0.14 -18.21 -8.37
N GLU A 64 -0.56 -19.45 -8.05
CA GLU A 64 -1.60 -20.13 -8.81
C GLU A 64 -2.92 -19.33 -8.85
N MET A 65 -3.30 -18.72 -7.71
CA MET A 65 -4.51 -17.89 -7.62
C MET A 65 -4.40 -16.65 -8.51
N VAL A 66 -3.26 -15.94 -8.49
CA VAL A 66 -3.06 -14.73 -9.30
C VAL A 66 -2.94 -15.08 -10.80
N GLU A 67 -2.23 -16.15 -11.16
CA GLU A 67 -2.12 -16.62 -12.54
C GLU A 67 -3.49 -17.01 -13.11
N LYS A 68 -4.29 -17.72 -12.33
CA LYS A 68 -5.66 -18.08 -12.70
C LYS A 68 -6.52 -16.85 -12.94
N ALA A 69 -6.43 -15.82 -12.09
CA ALA A 69 -7.12 -14.55 -12.28
C ALA A 69 -6.68 -13.87 -13.59
N GLY A 70 -5.39 -13.87 -13.90
CA GLY A 70 -4.84 -13.33 -15.15
C GLY A 70 -5.30 -14.05 -16.42
N SER A 71 -5.79 -15.30 -16.31
CA SER A 71 -6.35 -16.05 -17.43
C SER A 71 -7.76 -15.61 -17.86
N LEU A 72 -8.39 -14.68 -17.13
CA LEU A 72 -9.78 -14.21 -17.36
C LEU A 72 -9.90 -13.06 -18.38
N ASP A 73 -8.94 -12.92 -19.29
CA ASP A 73 -8.89 -11.85 -20.30
C ASP A 73 -8.96 -10.44 -19.64
N PHE A 74 -8.14 -10.27 -18.62
CA PHE A 74 -7.95 -9.01 -17.92
C PHE A 74 -6.51 -8.92 -17.39
N PRO A 75 -5.80 -7.78 -17.54
CA PRO A 75 -4.45 -7.62 -17.03
C PRO A 75 -4.40 -7.72 -15.49
N VAL A 76 -3.69 -8.72 -14.99
CA VAL A 76 -3.47 -8.95 -13.56
C VAL A 76 -1.99 -9.00 -13.28
N ARG A 77 -1.53 -8.27 -12.26
CA ARG A 77 -0.14 -8.18 -11.83
C ARG A 77 0.08 -8.95 -10.54
N LEU A 78 1.28 -9.50 -10.40
CA LEU A 78 1.73 -10.21 -9.23
C LEU A 78 2.59 -9.29 -8.35
N GLY A 79 2.06 -8.88 -7.22
CA GLY A 79 2.76 -8.08 -6.23
C GLY A 79 2.83 -8.73 -4.87
N CYS A 80 3.44 -8.04 -3.92
CA CYS A 80 3.47 -8.43 -2.52
C CYS A 80 3.54 -7.17 -1.65
N GLU A 81 2.68 -7.08 -0.65
CA GLU A 81 2.77 -6.07 0.39
C GLU A 81 3.72 -6.58 1.49
N CYS A 82 4.89 -5.97 1.55
CA CYS A 82 5.94 -6.39 2.47
C CYS A 82 5.99 -5.50 3.69
N ASP A 83 5.75 -6.10 4.87
CA ASP A 83 5.98 -5.42 6.13
C ASP A 83 7.47 -5.12 6.32
N PHE A 84 7.81 -3.84 6.32
CA PHE A 84 9.15 -3.41 6.68
C PHE A 84 9.33 -3.47 8.19
N ILE A 85 10.10 -4.45 8.64
CA ILE A 85 10.52 -4.61 10.02
C ILE A 85 12.05 -4.53 10.04
N SER A 86 12.56 -3.51 10.72
CA SER A 86 14.03 -3.30 10.81
C SER A 86 14.74 -4.57 11.33
N GLY A 87 15.67 -5.08 10.54
CA GLY A 87 16.39 -6.34 10.77
C GLY A 87 15.89 -7.52 9.93
N ASN A 88 14.78 -7.36 9.21
CA ASN A 88 14.25 -8.38 8.30
C ASN A 88 14.54 -8.07 6.81
N GLU A 89 15.35 -7.08 6.52
CA GLU A 89 15.66 -6.64 5.14
C GLU A 89 16.16 -7.78 4.27
N ARG A 90 17.05 -8.61 4.82
CA ARG A 90 17.59 -9.79 4.11
C ARG A 90 16.50 -10.78 3.71
N TRP A 91 15.47 -10.97 4.55
CA TRP A 91 14.35 -11.84 4.21
C TRP A 91 13.54 -11.30 3.03
N ILE A 92 13.32 -9.99 3.00
CA ILE A 92 12.61 -9.34 1.87
C ILE A 92 13.44 -9.46 0.59
N GLU A 93 14.77 -9.30 0.65
CA GLU A 93 15.68 -9.53 -0.49
C GLU A 93 15.60 -10.98 -0.99
N GLU A 94 15.60 -11.97 -0.08
CA GLU A 94 15.44 -13.37 -0.42
C GLU A 94 14.08 -13.66 -1.08
N LEU A 95 13.00 -13.07 -0.57
CA LEU A 95 11.65 -13.18 -1.15
C LEU A 95 11.57 -12.51 -2.53
N ALA A 96 12.17 -11.34 -2.68
CA ALA A 96 12.25 -10.61 -3.94
C ALA A 96 12.95 -11.44 -5.04
N GLY A 97 13.97 -12.21 -4.68
CA GLY A 97 14.72 -13.05 -5.61
C GLY A 97 14.06 -14.39 -5.97
N LYS A 98 13.02 -14.80 -5.23
CA LYS A 98 12.37 -16.12 -5.43
C LYS A 98 11.35 -16.15 -6.56
N VAL A 99 10.83 -14.99 -6.96
CA VAL A 99 9.66 -14.88 -7.81
C VAL A 99 9.80 -13.71 -8.77
N PRO A 100 9.30 -13.80 -9.99
CA PRO A 100 9.25 -12.68 -10.93
C PRO A 100 8.11 -11.71 -10.58
N TRP A 101 8.23 -11.00 -9.48
CA TRP A 101 7.27 -9.99 -9.07
C TRP A 101 7.13 -8.87 -10.10
N ASP A 102 5.91 -8.37 -10.29
CA ASP A 102 5.67 -7.13 -11.03
C ASP A 102 6.00 -5.90 -10.18
N TYR A 103 5.78 -5.99 -8.85
CA TYR A 103 6.13 -4.94 -7.88
C TYR A 103 6.18 -5.50 -6.45
N LEU A 104 6.91 -4.79 -5.59
CA LEU A 104 6.87 -4.97 -4.13
C LEU A 104 6.48 -3.66 -3.47
N ILE A 105 5.51 -3.74 -2.57
CA ILE A 105 5.02 -2.62 -1.77
C ILE A 105 5.73 -2.63 -0.43
N GLY A 106 6.27 -1.50 0.00
CA GLY A 106 6.81 -1.34 1.34
C GLY A 106 5.75 -0.80 2.29
N SER A 107 5.40 -1.56 3.32
CA SER A 107 4.38 -1.18 4.31
C SER A 107 4.96 -1.12 5.71
N VAL A 108 4.41 -0.25 6.54
CA VAL A 108 4.77 -0.13 7.96
C VAL A 108 3.52 -0.30 8.81
N HIS A 109 3.25 -1.54 9.21
CA HIS A 109 2.21 -1.85 10.18
C HIS A 109 2.79 -1.92 11.60
N TYR A 110 3.96 -2.51 11.77
CA TYR A 110 4.63 -2.66 13.06
C TYR A 110 5.53 -1.48 13.40
N ILE A 111 5.12 -0.65 14.36
CA ILE A 111 5.90 0.51 14.82
C ILE A 111 6.87 0.16 15.95
N ALA A 112 6.62 -0.94 16.66
CA ALA A 112 7.47 -1.53 17.71
C ALA A 112 7.23 -3.04 17.76
N PRO A 113 8.08 -3.83 18.43
CA PRO A 113 7.88 -5.27 18.58
C PRO A 113 6.48 -5.61 19.14
N GLY A 114 5.70 -6.39 18.38
CA GLY A 114 4.33 -6.79 18.72
C GLY A 114 3.33 -5.63 18.81
N TRP A 115 3.60 -4.51 18.17
CA TRP A 115 2.64 -3.40 18.05
C TRP A 115 2.36 -3.08 16.59
N ASP A 116 1.32 -3.69 16.08
CA ASP A 116 0.68 -3.40 14.83
C ASP A 116 -0.23 -2.17 15.02
N VAL A 117 0.11 -1.04 14.37
CA VAL A 117 -0.47 0.28 14.62
C VAL A 117 -1.89 0.43 14.06
N ASP A 118 -2.25 -0.39 13.12
CA ASP A 118 -3.55 -0.33 12.45
C ASP A 118 -4.49 -1.48 12.82
N ASN A 119 -4.06 -2.37 13.71
CA ASN A 119 -4.86 -3.47 14.19
C ASN A 119 -5.76 -3.05 15.39
N PRO A 120 -7.10 -3.22 15.29
CA PRO A 120 -8.02 -2.84 16.35
C PRO A 120 -7.72 -3.45 17.73
N LYS A 121 -7.06 -4.60 17.76
CA LYS A 121 -6.61 -5.25 19.00
C LYS A 121 -5.73 -4.36 19.87
N TYR A 122 -4.98 -3.46 19.23
CA TYR A 122 -4.00 -2.59 19.91
C TYR A 122 -4.47 -1.15 20.07
N ILE A 123 -5.73 -0.83 19.76
CA ILE A 123 -6.25 0.55 19.82
C ILE A 123 -6.07 1.18 21.21
N ALA A 124 -6.19 0.39 22.29
CA ALA A 124 -5.99 0.87 23.65
C ALA A 124 -4.56 1.39 23.91
N ARG A 125 -3.57 0.97 23.13
CA ARG A 125 -2.19 1.50 23.25
C ARG A 125 -2.09 2.98 22.87
N PHE A 126 -3.02 3.50 22.07
CA PHE A 126 -3.08 4.94 21.79
C PHE A 126 -3.48 5.77 23.00
N ASP A 127 -4.13 5.17 24.01
CA ASP A 127 -4.44 5.84 25.28
C ASP A 127 -3.23 5.87 26.22
N GLU A 128 -2.29 4.93 26.05
CA GLU A 128 -1.06 4.80 26.83
C GLU A 128 0.08 5.68 26.31
N HIS A 129 -0.01 6.13 25.06
CA HIS A 129 1.01 6.90 24.35
C HIS A 129 0.39 8.15 23.71
N SER A 130 1.15 9.24 23.67
CA SER A 130 0.67 10.40 22.92
C SER A 130 0.62 10.09 21.40
N ALA A 131 -0.29 10.73 20.69
CA ALA A 131 -0.35 10.61 19.24
C ALA A 131 0.98 10.99 18.58
N GLU A 132 1.69 11.99 19.12
CA GLU A 132 3.03 12.38 18.69
C GLU A 132 4.01 11.23 18.76
N ALA A 133 4.07 10.52 19.89
CA ALA A 133 5.01 9.41 20.08
C ALA A 133 4.73 8.26 19.09
N VAL A 134 3.45 7.94 18.84
CA VAL A 134 3.06 6.92 17.85
C VAL A 134 3.47 7.35 16.43
N TRP A 135 3.21 8.60 16.07
CA TRP A 135 3.56 9.16 14.78
C TRP A 135 5.07 9.24 14.58
N ASP A 136 5.83 9.62 15.59
CA ASP A 136 7.30 9.66 15.54
C ASP A 136 7.88 8.26 15.26
N LEU A 137 7.35 7.21 15.91
CA LEU A 137 7.77 5.83 15.67
C LEU A 137 7.40 5.36 14.26
N TYR A 138 6.18 5.64 13.81
CA TYR A 138 5.71 5.27 12.48
C TYR A 138 6.59 5.91 11.40
N TRP A 139 6.73 7.23 11.42
CA TRP A 139 7.48 7.94 10.38
C TRP A 139 8.96 7.63 10.38
N LYS A 140 9.53 7.32 11.55
CA LYS A 140 10.90 6.82 11.64
C LYS A 140 11.06 5.47 10.91
N ASN A 141 10.13 4.55 11.10
CA ASN A 141 10.17 3.26 10.41
C ASN A 141 9.86 3.43 8.91
N TYR A 142 8.92 4.32 8.58
CA TYR A 142 8.56 4.61 7.20
C TYR A 142 9.74 5.20 6.40
N LEU A 143 10.50 6.08 7.00
CA LEU A 143 11.73 6.62 6.41
C LEU A 143 12.75 5.49 6.15
N ARG A 144 12.95 4.59 7.12
CA ARG A 144 13.85 3.43 6.95
C ARG A 144 13.35 2.47 5.87
N CYS A 145 12.03 2.29 5.75
CA CYS A 145 11.44 1.50 4.68
C CYS A 145 11.84 2.04 3.31
N ILE A 146 11.72 3.35 3.10
CA ILE A 146 12.14 4.02 1.87
C ILE A 146 13.65 3.89 1.64
N GLU A 147 14.44 4.16 2.68
CA GLU A 147 15.93 4.15 2.61
C GLU A 147 16.50 2.74 2.40
N SER A 148 15.73 1.69 2.65
CA SER A 148 16.14 0.30 2.36
C SER A 148 16.35 0.04 0.86
N GLY A 149 15.62 0.76 0.00
CA GLY A 149 15.69 0.57 -1.45
C GLY A 149 15.12 -0.76 -1.95
N LEU A 150 14.33 -1.47 -1.12
CA LEU A 150 13.80 -2.80 -1.44
C LEU A 150 12.52 -2.75 -2.27
N PHE A 151 11.78 -1.64 -2.23
CA PHE A 151 10.41 -1.53 -2.70
C PHE A 151 10.28 -0.66 -3.93
N ASP A 152 9.25 -0.93 -4.73
CA ASP A 152 8.94 -0.14 -5.93
C ASP A 152 8.06 1.06 -5.59
N PHE A 153 7.21 0.91 -4.58
CA PHE A 153 6.45 1.99 -3.97
C PHE A 153 6.13 1.67 -2.51
N VAL A 154 5.69 2.68 -1.77
CA VAL A 154 5.34 2.54 -0.35
C VAL A 154 3.84 2.76 -0.14
N ALA A 155 3.25 1.92 0.72
CA ALA A 155 1.82 1.90 1.00
C ALA A 155 1.39 2.98 2.00
N HIS A 156 0.12 3.35 1.94
CA HIS A 156 -0.68 4.11 2.91
C HIS A 156 0.12 5.03 3.88
N PRO A 157 0.81 6.09 3.38
CA PRO A 157 1.46 7.04 4.28
C PRO A 157 0.45 7.59 5.30
N ASP A 158 0.90 7.89 6.51
CA ASP A 158 0.11 8.39 7.64
C ASP A 158 -0.98 7.43 8.20
N LEU A 159 -0.79 6.12 8.02
CA LEU A 159 -1.66 5.05 8.50
C LEU A 159 -2.10 5.17 10.00
N PRO A 160 -1.27 5.68 10.94
CA PRO A 160 -1.68 5.81 12.35
C PRO A 160 -2.93 6.67 12.58
N LYS A 161 -3.37 7.45 11.61
CA LYS A 161 -4.64 8.19 11.68
C LYS A 161 -5.88 7.31 11.53
N LYS A 162 -5.73 6.02 11.18
CA LYS A 162 -6.82 5.07 10.90
C LYS A 162 -7.96 5.12 11.92
N PHE A 163 -7.60 5.21 13.21
CA PHE A 163 -8.55 5.28 14.31
C PHE A 163 -8.87 6.71 14.77
N GLY A 164 -8.50 7.73 14.01
CA GLY A 164 -8.75 9.14 14.33
C GLY A 164 -7.66 9.81 15.19
N HIS A 165 -6.60 9.09 15.57
CA HIS A 165 -5.51 9.64 16.39
C HIS A 165 -4.56 10.49 15.55
N ARG A 166 -4.45 11.76 15.87
CA ARG A 166 -3.58 12.72 15.17
C ARG A 166 -2.76 13.53 16.17
N PRO A 167 -1.48 13.80 15.87
CA PRO A 167 -0.65 14.64 16.70
C PRO A 167 -1.13 16.09 16.62
N GLY A 168 -0.85 16.87 17.66
CA GLY A 168 -1.03 18.31 17.64
C GLY A 168 0.00 19.00 16.75
N GLY A 169 -0.31 20.28 16.37
CA GLY A 169 0.56 21.07 15.51
C GLY A 169 0.55 20.63 14.04
N GLY A 170 1.51 21.12 13.26
CA GLY A 170 1.57 20.86 11.83
C GLY A 170 2.17 19.49 11.50
N LEU A 171 1.58 18.80 10.52
CA LEU A 171 2.05 17.48 10.05
C LEU A 171 3.27 17.58 9.11
N ARG A 172 3.59 18.76 8.63
CA ARG A 172 4.66 19.03 7.68
C ARG A 172 6.02 18.49 8.15
N ARG A 173 6.29 18.54 9.47
CA ARG A 173 7.50 17.99 10.08
C ARG A 173 7.72 16.50 9.84
N TYR A 174 6.63 15.75 9.67
CA TYR A 174 6.67 14.32 9.33
C TYR A 174 6.79 14.09 7.82
N TYR A 175 6.10 14.91 7.04
CA TYR A 175 5.96 14.71 5.61
C TYR A 175 7.22 15.10 4.83
N GLU A 176 7.83 16.24 5.14
CA GLU A 176 8.98 16.75 4.38
C GLU A 176 10.17 15.79 4.34
N PRO A 177 10.65 15.20 5.46
CA PRO A 177 11.78 14.26 5.41
C PRO A 177 11.49 13.02 4.56
N VAL A 178 10.25 12.54 4.62
CA VAL A 178 9.81 11.36 3.86
C VAL A 178 9.71 11.68 2.37
N ILE A 179 9.16 12.83 2.00
CA ILE A 179 9.06 13.28 0.61
C ILE A 179 10.46 13.48 0.00
N GLU A 180 11.39 14.03 0.76
CA GLU A 180 12.80 14.14 0.34
C GLU A 180 13.44 12.77 0.12
N ALA A 181 13.14 11.80 0.98
CA ALA A 181 13.63 10.43 0.83
C ALA A 181 13.01 9.74 -0.39
N LEU A 182 11.68 9.83 -0.59
CA LEU A 182 10.99 9.30 -1.78
C LEU A 182 11.61 9.83 -3.07
N LYS A 183 11.83 11.14 -3.14
CA LYS A 183 12.49 11.78 -4.28
C LYS A 183 13.92 11.29 -4.48
N ARG A 184 14.71 11.22 -3.42
CA ARG A 184 16.12 10.80 -3.48
C ARG A 184 16.29 9.37 -3.94
N HIS A 185 15.38 8.49 -3.53
CA HIS A 185 15.41 7.06 -3.86
C HIS A 185 14.57 6.70 -5.09
N ASP A 186 13.91 7.69 -5.71
CA ASP A 186 13.03 7.52 -6.88
C ASP A 186 11.91 6.48 -6.65
N ILE A 187 11.32 6.48 -5.46
CA ILE A 187 10.25 5.57 -5.04
C ILE A 187 8.90 6.29 -5.13
N ALA A 188 7.89 5.62 -5.69
CA ALA A 188 6.53 6.13 -5.72
C ALA A 188 5.83 5.94 -4.35
N TYR A 189 4.78 6.71 -4.09
CA TYR A 189 3.90 6.49 -2.94
C TYR A 189 2.46 6.22 -3.38
N GLU A 190 1.74 5.54 -2.54
CA GLU A 190 0.35 5.20 -2.74
C GLU A 190 -0.59 6.28 -2.19
N MET A 191 -1.59 6.67 -2.98
CA MET A 191 -2.83 7.27 -2.48
C MET A 191 -3.81 6.13 -2.21
N ASN A 192 -3.98 5.76 -0.95
CA ASN A 192 -4.76 4.61 -0.54
C ASN A 192 -6.16 5.03 -0.08
N THR A 193 -7.18 4.53 -0.77
CA THR A 193 -8.56 4.94 -0.54
C THR A 193 -9.25 4.18 0.60
N ALA A 194 -8.61 3.13 1.18
CA ALA A 194 -9.16 2.40 2.32
C ALA A 194 -9.49 3.31 3.50
N GLY A 195 -8.74 4.39 3.68
CA GLY A 195 -8.97 5.36 4.74
C GLY A 195 -10.37 6.00 4.72
N LEU A 196 -11.01 6.09 3.55
CA LEU A 196 -12.40 6.55 3.42
C LEU A 196 -13.40 5.60 4.09
N ARG A 197 -13.05 4.31 4.23
CA ARG A 197 -13.85 3.25 4.84
C ARG A 197 -13.52 3.06 6.34
N LYS A 198 -12.60 3.84 6.90
CA LYS A 198 -12.13 3.76 8.29
C LYS A 198 -12.54 5.01 9.07
N ALA A 199 -12.31 5.02 10.39
CA ALA A 199 -12.63 6.18 11.25
C ALA A 199 -11.89 7.46 10.83
N ALA A 200 -10.78 7.35 10.14
CA ALA A 200 -10.06 8.48 9.56
C ALA A 200 -10.93 9.30 8.59
N GLY A 201 -11.84 8.64 7.82
CA GLY A 201 -12.74 9.28 6.86
C GLY A 201 -12.04 10.06 5.75
N GLU A 202 -10.76 9.79 5.50
CA GLU A 202 -9.96 10.42 4.44
C GLU A 202 -8.96 9.44 3.83
N ILE A 203 -8.49 9.76 2.64
CA ILE A 203 -7.46 8.99 1.92
C ILE A 203 -6.12 9.02 2.70
N TYR A 204 -5.35 7.95 2.63
CA TYR A 204 -3.94 7.93 3.01
C TYR A 204 -3.08 8.26 1.78
N PRO A 205 -2.19 9.26 1.84
CA PRO A 205 -2.02 10.25 2.91
C PRO A 205 -3.02 11.40 2.84
N ALA A 206 -2.97 12.27 3.89
CA ALA A 206 -3.71 13.53 3.91
C ALA A 206 -3.31 14.43 2.73
N PHE A 207 -4.24 15.27 2.25
CA PHE A 207 -4.05 16.13 1.07
C PHE A 207 -2.77 16.99 1.13
N GLN A 208 -2.40 17.50 2.30
CA GLN A 208 -1.14 18.24 2.48
C GLN A 208 0.11 17.45 2.06
N PHE A 209 0.14 16.13 2.31
CA PHE A 209 1.24 15.29 1.83
C PHE A 209 1.24 15.22 0.30
N VAL A 210 0.06 15.03 -0.30
CA VAL A 210 -0.10 14.92 -1.75
C VAL A 210 0.39 16.19 -2.47
N GLU A 211 0.04 17.37 -1.93
CA GLU A 211 0.53 18.65 -2.46
C GLU A 211 2.05 18.78 -2.38
N LEU A 212 2.62 18.48 -1.21
CA LEU A 212 4.08 18.55 -1.01
C LEU A 212 4.83 17.56 -1.90
N ALA A 213 4.31 16.34 -2.02
CA ALA A 213 4.90 15.30 -2.86
C ALA A 213 4.87 15.69 -4.35
N GLN A 214 3.74 16.26 -4.81
CA GLN A 214 3.63 16.77 -6.18
C GLN A 214 4.62 17.91 -6.44
N GLN A 215 4.73 18.88 -5.54
CA GLN A 215 5.69 19.98 -5.66
C GLN A 215 7.15 19.49 -5.71
N ALA A 216 7.44 18.40 -5.02
CA ALA A 216 8.75 17.75 -5.06
C ALA A 216 8.97 16.90 -6.31
N GLY A 217 7.91 16.60 -7.10
CA GLY A 217 7.96 15.73 -8.27
C GLY A 217 8.01 14.25 -7.93
N VAL A 218 7.50 13.84 -6.74
CA VAL A 218 7.43 12.43 -6.33
C VAL A 218 6.31 11.74 -7.11
N PRO A 219 6.57 10.58 -7.76
CA PRO A 219 5.55 9.83 -8.47
C PRO A 219 4.56 9.17 -7.51
N MET A 220 3.32 8.97 -7.96
CA MET A 220 2.27 8.36 -7.14
C MET A 220 1.42 7.38 -7.93
N LEU A 221 0.64 6.56 -7.21
CA LEU A 221 -0.40 5.70 -7.74
C LEU A 221 -1.62 5.72 -6.81
N ILE A 222 -2.76 5.21 -7.28
CA ILE A 222 -4.00 5.16 -6.51
C ILE A 222 -4.40 3.71 -6.36
N ASN A 223 -4.64 3.28 -5.11
CA ASN A 223 -5.05 1.91 -4.81
C ASN A 223 -6.19 1.90 -3.78
N SER A 224 -6.94 0.81 -3.75
CA SER A 224 -8.08 0.65 -2.84
C SER A 224 -7.75 -0.09 -1.56
N ASP A 225 -6.69 -0.91 -1.56
CA ASP A 225 -6.37 -1.81 -0.44
C ASP A 225 -7.60 -2.68 -0.11
N ALA A 226 -8.12 -3.31 -1.18
CA ALA A 226 -9.37 -4.03 -1.14
C ALA A 226 -9.18 -5.42 -0.52
N HIS A 227 -10.04 -5.72 0.47
CA HIS A 227 -10.13 -7.00 1.15
C HIS A 227 -11.43 -7.75 0.80
N ALA A 228 -12.24 -7.17 -0.10
CA ALA A 228 -13.44 -7.76 -0.66
C ALA A 228 -13.66 -7.25 -2.09
N PRO A 229 -14.29 -8.04 -2.98
CA PRO A 229 -14.51 -7.63 -4.37
C PRO A 229 -15.22 -6.27 -4.52
N GLU A 230 -16.17 -5.96 -3.66
CA GLU A 230 -16.91 -4.68 -3.66
C GLU A 230 -16.09 -3.45 -3.27
N GLU A 231 -14.89 -3.66 -2.75
CA GLU A 231 -13.96 -2.59 -2.39
C GLU A 231 -13.03 -2.19 -3.55
N VAL A 232 -12.93 -3.01 -4.60
CA VAL A 232 -12.05 -2.79 -5.75
C VAL A 232 -12.36 -1.45 -6.43
N GLY A 233 -11.34 -0.58 -6.54
CA GLY A 233 -11.50 0.76 -7.12
C GLY A 233 -12.38 1.72 -6.31
N SER A 234 -12.81 1.33 -5.12
CA SER A 234 -13.63 2.18 -4.26
C SER A 234 -12.90 3.48 -3.91
N GLY A 235 -13.59 4.63 -4.04
CA GLY A 235 -13.02 5.94 -3.75
C GLY A 235 -12.06 6.50 -4.81
N PHE A 236 -11.84 5.81 -5.93
CA PHE A 236 -10.88 6.23 -6.97
C PHE A 236 -11.20 7.60 -7.57
N ASP A 237 -12.47 7.92 -7.80
CA ASP A 237 -12.82 9.21 -8.38
C ASP A 237 -12.46 10.36 -7.42
N ALA A 238 -12.68 10.19 -6.11
CA ALA A 238 -12.26 11.17 -5.10
C ALA A 238 -10.73 11.31 -5.04
N ALA A 239 -9.99 10.20 -5.07
CA ALA A 239 -8.53 10.22 -5.08
C ALA A 239 -7.97 10.91 -6.34
N ARG A 240 -8.54 10.63 -7.51
CA ARG A 240 -8.16 11.28 -8.77
C ARG A 240 -8.40 12.78 -8.75
N GLU A 241 -9.52 13.23 -8.21
CA GLU A 241 -9.80 14.66 -8.07
C GLU A 241 -8.82 15.35 -7.12
N LEU A 242 -8.48 14.71 -5.97
CA LEU A 242 -7.44 15.23 -5.07
C LEU A 242 -6.06 15.28 -5.74
N ALA A 243 -5.68 14.23 -6.49
CA ALA A 243 -4.43 14.20 -7.23
C ALA A 243 -4.36 15.35 -8.26
N LYS A 244 -5.42 15.57 -9.03
CA LYS A 244 -5.52 16.68 -9.99
C LYS A 244 -5.47 18.03 -9.29
N GLN A 245 -6.17 18.19 -8.16
CA GLN A 245 -6.15 19.42 -7.35
C GLN A 245 -4.73 19.73 -6.87
N ALA A 246 -3.95 18.72 -6.50
CA ALA A 246 -2.54 18.86 -6.15
C ALA A 246 -1.64 19.18 -7.36
N GLY A 247 -2.11 18.94 -8.59
CA GLY A 247 -1.38 19.22 -9.83
C GLY A 247 -0.79 17.98 -10.53
N TYR A 248 -1.14 16.77 -10.10
CA TYR A 248 -0.74 15.55 -10.81
C TYR A 248 -1.46 15.43 -12.14
N THR A 249 -0.73 15.03 -13.17
CA THR A 249 -1.24 14.73 -14.53
C THR A 249 -0.95 13.28 -14.92
N LYS A 250 -0.15 12.57 -14.13
CA LYS A 250 0.27 11.19 -14.37
C LYS A 250 0.13 10.35 -13.11
N VAL A 251 0.03 9.03 -13.32
CA VAL A 251 0.08 7.98 -12.31
C VAL A 251 1.10 6.94 -12.70
N SER A 252 1.67 6.26 -11.71
CA SER A 252 2.62 5.19 -11.92
C SER A 252 1.93 3.87 -12.25
N ARG A 253 2.50 3.12 -13.17
CA ARG A 253 2.18 1.73 -13.53
C ARG A 253 3.42 0.88 -13.32
N PHE A 254 3.23 -0.37 -12.89
CA PHE A 254 4.33 -1.30 -12.63
C PHE A 254 4.19 -2.58 -13.45
N GLU A 255 5.35 -3.09 -13.95
CA GLU A 255 5.46 -4.36 -14.65
C GLU A 255 6.91 -4.85 -14.55
N ALA A 256 7.12 -6.09 -14.11
CA ALA A 256 8.44 -6.69 -13.93
C ALA A 256 9.42 -5.76 -13.15
N ARG A 257 8.97 -5.20 -12.04
CA ARG A 257 9.71 -4.27 -11.17
C ARG A 257 10.13 -2.96 -11.85
N ARG A 258 9.47 -2.60 -12.94
CA ARG A 258 9.74 -1.35 -13.67
C ARG A 258 8.54 -0.42 -13.58
N ARG A 259 8.82 0.84 -13.23
CA ARG A 259 7.81 1.91 -13.22
C ARG A 259 7.66 2.55 -14.60
N PHE A 260 6.43 2.81 -14.98
CA PHE A 260 6.02 3.56 -16.16
C PHE A 260 5.04 4.66 -15.73
N GLU A 261 5.16 5.84 -16.31
CA GLU A 261 4.23 6.93 -16.07
C GLU A 261 3.18 6.98 -17.17
N VAL A 262 1.91 6.97 -16.78
CA VAL A 262 0.74 7.05 -17.67
C VAL A 262 -0.16 8.22 -17.28
N ASP A 263 -0.98 8.70 -18.20
CA ASP A 263 -1.86 9.85 -17.94
C ASP A 263 -2.93 9.52 -16.89
N LEU A 264 -3.11 10.44 -15.92
CA LEU A 264 -4.09 10.35 -14.84
C LEU A 264 -5.52 10.48 -15.34
#